data_0d2636461728853e91e7f0ccedafb32c
#
_entry.id   0d2636461728853e91e7f0ccedafb32c
#
_cell.length_a   1.000
_cell.length_b   1.000
_cell.length_c   1.000
_cell.angle_alpha   90.00
_cell.angle_beta   90.00
_cell.angle_gamma   90.00
#
_symmetry.space_group_name_H-M   'P 1'
#
loop_
_entity.id
_entity.type
_entity.pdbx_description
1 polymer ?
#
loop_
_entity_poly.entity_id
_entity_poly.type
_entity_poly.pdbx_seq_one_letter_code
_entity_poly.pdbx_strand_id
1 'polypeptide(L)'
;MTKLMRPTRLRAGVIALAAVGLALSSVVLSTAASAASVKLPSSGVEKPPAGTVTETGSTLLYPLFNLWVGGYNTTYPSVTVQTAGTGSGTGISDAENGTINIGASDAYLAPSVTAANPDLKNIPLAISSQIVAYNVPGVLSHLKLTGKVLSAIYQGQITKWNASQIASLNPGVTLPSIPIVTLHRADSSGDTFLFTQFLSKTDPSGWGAKIAFNTTVPWPAAPGALGETGNSGMVAGCKATPGCIAYVGISYLTQALQAGLGYASLQNAKGQYEVPTAASIAAEAASFVSKTPANGTISLIYGPASGGYPIVNYEYAIVSTHQSSSTTAKGIRSLLEWAINPKLGAATTYLSQVNFQPLPSKVEAQSVKQILSIS
;
A
#
# COMPACT_ATOMS: atom_id res chain seq x y z
N MET A 1 64.26 31.50 -31.47
CA MET A 1 64.49 32.93 -31.80
C MET A 1 63.35 33.71 -31.23
N THR A 2 63.63 34.38 -30.10
CA THR A 2 63.65 35.84 -29.95
C THR A 2 62.23 36.43 -29.92
N LYS A 3 61.73 37.21 -28.98
CA LYS A 3 62.27 37.93 -27.86
C LYS A 3 61.11 38.44 -26.98
N LEU A 4 61.35 38.46 -25.68
CA LEU A 4 60.61 39.22 -24.65
C LEU A 4 60.35 40.69 -25.07
N MET A 5 59.25 41.29 -24.53
CA MET A 5 59.38 42.56 -23.79
C MET A 5 58.12 42.86 -22.96
N ARG A 6 58.25 43.07 -21.69
CA ARG A 6 57.49 43.90 -20.75
C ARG A 6 58.19 45.27 -20.69
N PRO A 7 57.70 46.27 -19.91
CA PRO A 7 56.41 46.71 -19.37
C PRO A 7 56.21 48.22 -19.59
N THR A 8 55.06 48.77 -19.14
CA THR A 8 55.12 50.08 -18.41
C THR A 8 53.83 50.37 -17.65
N ARG A 9 54.06 50.78 -16.41
CA ARG A 9 53.03 51.33 -15.48
C ARG A 9 52.83 52.82 -15.81
N LEU A 10 51.59 53.32 -15.63
CA LEU A 10 51.38 54.72 -15.21
C LEU A 10 50.20 54.81 -14.23
N ARG A 11 50.40 55.75 -13.31
CA ARG A 11 49.65 56.00 -12.08
C ARG A 11 48.56 57.05 -12.28
N ALA A 12 47.55 56.93 -11.41
CA ALA A 12 46.85 57.97 -10.64
C ALA A 12 45.82 58.88 -11.30
N GLY A 13 44.67 58.91 -10.67
CA GLY A 13 43.67 59.96 -10.78
C GLY A 13 42.49 59.66 -9.89
N VAL A 14 42.55 60.14 -8.61
CA VAL A 14 41.41 60.11 -7.67
C VAL A 14 40.47 61.25 -8.04
N ILE A 15 39.21 60.94 -8.35
CA ILE A 15 38.09 61.89 -8.29
C ILE A 15 36.97 61.26 -7.50
N ALA A 16 36.69 61.83 -6.34
CA ALA A 16 35.54 61.50 -5.51
C ALA A 16 34.29 62.18 -6.11
N LEU A 17 33.29 61.43 -6.45
CA LEU A 17 31.92 61.96 -6.65
C LEU A 17 31.00 61.25 -5.68
N ALA A 18 30.39 62.05 -4.82
CA ALA A 18 29.33 61.64 -3.93
C ALA A 18 28.07 61.34 -4.76
N ALA A 19 27.59 60.12 -4.71
CA ALA A 19 26.29 59.75 -5.24
C ALA A 19 25.34 59.37 -4.08
N VAL A 20 24.27 60.15 -3.98
CA VAL A 20 23.16 59.97 -3.03
C VAL A 20 22.50 58.63 -3.36
N GLY A 21 22.57 57.68 -2.41
CA GLY A 21 21.91 56.39 -2.50
C GLY A 21 20.42 56.50 -2.16
N LEU A 22 19.56 56.40 -3.18
CA LEU A 22 18.15 56.05 -2.98
C LEU A 22 18.09 54.55 -2.64
N ALA A 23 17.85 54.21 -1.36
CA ALA A 23 17.53 52.86 -0.95
C ALA A 23 16.09 52.53 -1.37
N LEU A 24 15.91 51.85 -2.47
CA LEU A 24 14.67 51.16 -2.81
C LEU A 24 14.58 49.88 -1.96
N SER A 25 13.91 49.99 -0.83
CA SER A 25 13.49 48.83 -0.02
C SER A 25 12.43 48.06 -0.80
N SER A 26 12.86 47.01 -1.53
CA SER A 26 11.95 46.01 -2.06
C SER A 26 11.37 45.20 -0.86
N VAL A 27 10.17 45.58 -0.44
CA VAL A 27 9.34 44.74 0.47
C VAL A 27 8.92 43.53 -0.35
N VAL A 28 9.65 42.41 -0.13
CA VAL A 28 9.19 41.10 -0.55
C VAL A 28 8.03 40.75 0.36
N LEU A 29 6.80 40.98 -0.08
CA LEU A 29 5.62 40.36 0.55
C LEU A 29 5.72 38.86 0.30
N SER A 30 6.27 38.14 1.27
CA SER A 30 6.07 36.70 1.38
C SER A 30 4.59 36.47 1.69
N THR A 31 3.79 36.23 0.67
CA THR A 31 2.49 35.62 0.84
C THR A 31 2.73 34.18 1.29
N ALA A 32 2.90 33.98 2.61
CA ALA A 32 2.71 32.68 3.20
C ALA A 32 1.25 32.29 2.88
N ALA A 33 1.09 31.45 1.88
CA ALA A 33 -0.18 30.76 1.65
C ALA A 33 -0.46 29.97 2.94
N SER A 34 -1.26 30.54 3.82
CA SER A 34 -1.82 29.86 4.97
C SER A 34 -2.56 28.65 4.39
N ALA A 35 -1.99 27.46 4.58
CA ALA A 35 -2.70 26.22 4.31
C ALA A 35 -3.92 26.26 5.25
N ALA A 36 -5.07 26.65 4.70
CA ALA A 36 -6.32 26.61 5.43
C ALA A 36 -6.47 25.17 5.92
N SER A 37 -6.42 24.98 7.24
CA SER A 37 -6.72 23.70 7.84
C SER A 37 -8.15 23.37 7.44
N VAL A 38 -8.32 22.34 6.61
CA VAL A 38 -9.64 21.81 6.26
C VAL A 38 -10.24 21.33 7.57
N LYS A 39 -11.15 22.11 8.16
CA LYS A 39 -11.90 21.67 9.32
C LYS A 39 -12.95 20.68 8.83
N LEU A 40 -12.84 19.43 9.27
CA LEU A 40 -13.98 18.53 9.27
C LEU A 40 -15.16 19.21 9.99
N PRO A 41 -16.42 18.92 9.61
CA PRO A 41 -17.59 19.33 10.40
C PRO A 41 -17.37 19.03 11.88
N SER A 42 -17.99 19.76 12.78
CA SER A 42 -17.78 19.62 14.23
C SER A 42 -18.05 18.20 14.77
N SER A 43 -18.81 17.38 14.04
CA SER A 43 -18.99 15.94 14.24
C SER A 43 -17.94 15.08 13.54
N GLY A 44 -17.09 15.66 12.67
CA GLY A 44 -16.09 14.95 11.90
C GLY A 44 -16.62 14.10 10.74
N VAL A 45 -17.94 14.05 10.53
CA VAL A 45 -18.57 13.24 9.46
C VAL A 45 -19.81 13.99 8.94
N GLU A 46 -19.93 14.11 7.61
CA GLU A 46 -21.13 14.65 6.97
C GLU A 46 -22.32 13.73 7.23
N LYS A 47 -23.50 14.30 7.60
CA LYS A 47 -24.71 13.50 7.77
C LYS A 47 -25.20 12.99 6.40
N PRO A 48 -25.27 11.68 6.18
CA PRO A 48 -25.68 11.15 4.89
C PRO A 48 -27.19 11.28 4.71
N PRO A 49 -27.67 11.44 3.46
CA PRO A 49 -29.06 11.18 3.12
C PRO A 49 -29.35 9.67 3.20
N ALA A 50 -30.63 9.29 3.24
CA ALA A 50 -31.02 7.90 3.06
C ALA A 50 -30.66 7.45 1.63
N GLY A 51 -30.16 6.22 1.49
CA GLY A 51 -29.75 5.67 0.19
C GLY A 51 -28.84 4.45 0.31
N THR A 52 -28.32 4.01 -0.82
CA THR A 52 -27.38 2.89 -0.90
C THR A 52 -26.02 3.39 -1.36
N VAL A 53 -24.96 2.90 -0.71
CA VAL A 53 -23.57 3.03 -1.14
C VAL A 53 -23.05 1.62 -1.44
N THR A 54 -22.50 1.44 -2.63
CA THR A 54 -21.98 0.15 -3.10
C THR A 54 -20.44 0.17 -3.11
N GLU A 55 -19.83 -0.87 -2.60
CA GLU A 55 -18.39 -1.09 -2.61
C GLU A 55 -18.06 -2.48 -3.11
N THR A 56 -16.99 -2.62 -3.88
CA THR A 56 -16.41 -3.92 -4.23
C THR A 56 -14.91 -3.81 -4.47
N GLY A 57 -14.20 -4.90 -4.33
CA GLY A 57 -12.78 -4.97 -4.72
C GLY A 57 -11.91 -5.81 -3.79
N SER A 58 -10.93 -5.18 -3.17
CA SER A 58 -9.89 -5.83 -2.38
C SER A 58 -10.41 -6.86 -1.38
N THR A 59 -9.95 -8.10 -1.49
CA THR A 59 -10.24 -9.12 -0.48
C THR A 59 -9.40 -8.94 0.79
N LEU A 60 -8.31 -8.19 0.75
CA LEU A 60 -7.53 -7.81 1.94
C LEU A 60 -8.27 -6.76 2.77
N LEU A 61 -8.90 -5.76 2.12
CA LEU A 61 -9.66 -4.69 2.78
C LEU A 61 -11.09 -5.13 3.17
N TYR A 62 -11.66 -6.11 2.47
CA TYR A 62 -13.05 -6.58 2.65
C TYR A 62 -13.42 -6.92 4.11
N PRO A 63 -12.59 -7.62 4.92
CA PRO A 63 -12.93 -7.86 6.32
C PRO A 63 -13.12 -6.57 7.13
N LEU A 64 -12.35 -5.51 6.85
CA LEU A 64 -12.51 -4.23 7.52
C LEU A 64 -13.79 -3.52 7.06
N PHE A 65 -14.14 -3.56 5.77
CA PHE A 65 -15.42 -3.02 5.29
C PHE A 65 -16.62 -3.69 5.97
N ASN A 66 -16.59 -5.00 6.18
CA ASN A 66 -17.65 -5.70 6.91
C ASN A 66 -17.80 -5.18 8.35
N LEU A 67 -16.70 -4.90 9.04
CA LEU A 67 -16.73 -4.31 10.37
C LEU A 67 -17.27 -2.87 10.33
N TRP A 68 -16.85 -2.09 9.35
CA TRP A 68 -17.30 -0.71 9.15
C TRP A 68 -18.79 -0.62 8.85
N VAL A 69 -19.32 -1.50 8.00
CA VAL A 69 -20.77 -1.55 7.69
C VAL A 69 -21.60 -1.69 8.96
N GLY A 70 -21.21 -2.61 9.85
CA GLY A 70 -21.91 -2.79 11.14
C GLY A 70 -21.88 -1.52 12.01
N GLY A 71 -20.69 -0.93 12.17
CA GLY A 71 -20.51 0.30 12.98
C GLY A 71 -21.16 1.54 12.36
N TYR A 72 -21.03 1.71 11.06
CA TYR A 72 -21.62 2.83 10.33
C TYR A 72 -23.14 2.80 10.35
N ASN A 73 -23.75 1.64 10.09
CA ASN A 73 -25.21 1.48 10.10
C ASN A 73 -25.82 1.69 11.50
N THR A 74 -25.08 1.44 12.57
CA THR A 74 -25.52 1.78 13.93
C THR A 74 -25.71 3.30 14.09
N THR A 75 -24.85 4.09 13.45
CA THR A 75 -24.93 5.56 13.50
C THR A 75 -25.92 6.13 12.46
N TYR A 76 -25.96 5.51 11.27
CA TYR A 76 -26.74 5.96 10.11
C TYR A 76 -27.63 4.85 9.54
N PRO A 77 -28.69 4.43 10.27
CA PRO A 77 -29.51 3.28 9.90
C PRO A 77 -30.34 3.47 8.60
N SER A 78 -30.43 4.68 8.10
CA SER A 78 -31.09 4.98 6.82
C SER A 78 -30.20 4.76 5.59
N VAL A 79 -28.92 4.43 5.79
CA VAL A 79 -27.99 4.13 4.69
C VAL A 79 -27.75 2.65 4.62
N THR A 80 -27.92 2.07 3.42
CA THR A 80 -27.51 0.70 3.14
C THR A 80 -26.13 0.71 2.51
N VAL A 81 -25.17 0.03 3.12
CA VAL A 81 -23.83 -0.20 2.53
C VAL A 81 -23.75 -1.64 2.07
N GLN A 82 -23.48 -1.83 0.77
CA GLN A 82 -23.27 -3.15 0.16
C GLN A 82 -21.76 -3.29 -0.11
N THR A 83 -21.15 -4.37 0.35
CA THR A 83 -19.73 -4.64 0.21
C THR A 83 -19.46 -6.05 -0.32
N ALA A 84 -18.42 -6.22 -1.15
CA ALA A 84 -18.03 -7.51 -1.71
C ALA A 84 -16.52 -7.59 -1.98
N GLY A 85 -15.91 -8.74 -1.62
CA GLY A 85 -14.50 -9.02 -1.91
C GLY A 85 -14.32 -9.72 -3.25
N THR A 86 -14.12 -8.95 -4.33
CA THR A 86 -14.03 -9.45 -5.72
C THR A 86 -12.61 -9.38 -6.32
N GLY A 87 -11.67 -8.81 -5.62
CA GLY A 87 -10.31 -8.51 -6.05
C GLY A 87 -10.12 -7.06 -6.49
N SER A 88 -8.94 -6.50 -6.19
CA SER A 88 -8.62 -5.08 -6.45
C SER A 88 -8.77 -4.69 -7.91
N GLY A 89 -8.43 -5.59 -8.86
CA GLY A 89 -8.59 -5.30 -10.28
C GLY A 89 -10.04 -5.09 -10.68
N THR A 90 -10.98 -5.88 -10.14
CA THR A 90 -12.42 -5.70 -10.32
C THR A 90 -12.86 -4.37 -9.71
N GLY A 91 -12.46 -4.07 -8.47
CA GLY A 91 -12.78 -2.79 -7.82
C GLY A 91 -12.32 -1.57 -8.60
N ILE A 92 -11.10 -1.60 -9.15
CA ILE A 92 -10.57 -0.53 -10.01
C ILE A 92 -11.41 -0.41 -11.28
N SER A 93 -11.64 -1.53 -12.00
CA SER A 93 -12.39 -1.53 -13.27
C SER A 93 -13.84 -1.06 -13.09
N ASP A 94 -14.50 -1.50 -12.03
CA ASP A 94 -15.89 -1.11 -11.75
C ASP A 94 -16.00 0.37 -11.36
N ALA A 95 -15.01 0.91 -10.65
CA ALA A 95 -14.92 2.33 -10.36
C ALA A 95 -14.64 3.16 -11.63
N GLU A 96 -13.77 2.69 -12.53
CA GLU A 96 -13.50 3.32 -13.83
C GLU A 96 -14.77 3.39 -14.70
N ASN A 97 -15.56 2.32 -14.70
CA ASN A 97 -16.78 2.20 -15.48
C ASN A 97 -18.01 2.85 -14.81
N GLY A 98 -17.87 3.34 -13.57
CA GLY A 98 -18.98 3.93 -12.81
C GLY A 98 -20.07 2.94 -12.41
N THR A 99 -19.78 1.64 -12.40
CA THR A 99 -20.73 0.56 -12.02
C THR A 99 -20.80 0.35 -10.52
N ILE A 100 -19.82 0.88 -9.78
CA ILE A 100 -19.73 0.84 -8.32
C ILE A 100 -19.43 2.24 -7.78
N ASN A 101 -19.87 2.55 -6.55
CA ASN A 101 -19.59 3.84 -5.93
C ASN A 101 -18.15 3.93 -5.39
N ILE A 102 -17.64 2.85 -4.82
CA ILE A 102 -16.30 2.75 -4.22
C ILE A 102 -15.65 1.45 -4.70
N GLY A 103 -14.56 1.57 -5.44
CA GLY A 103 -13.67 0.44 -5.72
C GLY A 103 -12.65 0.30 -4.59
N ALA A 104 -12.60 -0.84 -3.90
CA ALA A 104 -11.57 -1.11 -2.90
C ALA A 104 -10.32 -1.70 -3.56
N SER A 105 -9.13 -1.23 -3.18
CA SER A 105 -7.87 -1.71 -3.78
C SER A 105 -6.67 -1.60 -2.86
N ASP A 106 -5.84 -2.65 -2.83
CA ASP A 106 -4.50 -2.63 -2.22
C ASP A 106 -3.47 -2.00 -3.18
N ALA A 107 -3.78 -2.02 -4.49
CA ALA A 107 -2.96 -1.40 -5.52
C ALA A 107 -3.41 0.05 -5.77
N TYR A 108 -2.45 0.96 -5.87
CA TYR A 108 -2.74 2.31 -6.38
C TYR A 108 -2.97 2.28 -7.89
N LEU A 109 -3.72 3.26 -8.40
CA LEU A 109 -3.98 3.40 -9.83
C LEU A 109 -2.69 3.59 -10.62
N ALA A 110 -2.57 2.86 -11.73
CA ALA A 110 -1.47 3.06 -12.66
C ALA A 110 -1.51 4.47 -13.28
N PRO A 111 -0.35 5.06 -13.65
CA PRO A 111 -0.32 6.38 -14.29
C PRO A 111 -1.19 6.48 -15.56
N SER A 112 -1.30 5.41 -16.33
CA SER A 112 -2.17 5.34 -17.52
C SER A 112 -3.65 5.45 -17.16
N VAL A 113 -4.07 4.83 -16.06
CA VAL A 113 -5.45 4.88 -15.57
C VAL A 113 -5.79 6.28 -15.09
N THR A 114 -4.92 6.91 -14.29
CA THR A 114 -5.13 8.28 -13.81
C THR A 114 -5.10 9.31 -14.94
N ALA A 115 -4.30 9.08 -15.98
CA ALA A 115 -4.27 9.96 -17.16
C ALA A 115 -5.56 9.86 -18.01
N ALA A 116 -6.11 8.65 -18.14
CA ALA A 116 -7.36 8.40 -18.86
C ALA A 116 -8.59 8.85 -18.04
N ASN A 117 -8.52 8.78 -16.70
CA ASN A 117 -9.63 9.06 -15.78
C ASN A 117 -9.20 10.10 -14.73
N PRO A 118 -9.06 11.40 -15.07
CA PRO A 118 -8.51 12.42 -14.17
C PRO A 118 -9.37 12.66 -12.92
N ASP A 119 -10.64 12.30 -12.98
CA ASP A 119 -11.60 12.40 -11.87
C ASP A 119 -11.50 11.23 -10.90
N LEU A 120 -10.88 10.13 -11.29
CA LEU A 120 -10.71 8.96 -10.43
C LEU A 120 -9.57 9.19 -9.43
N LYS A 121 -9.85 8.98 -8.16
CA LYS A 121 -8.88 9.24 -7.06
C LYS A 121 -8.50 7.95 -6.34
N ASN A 122 -7.22 7.93 -5.91
CA ASN A 122 -6.74 7.00 -4.88
C ASN A 122 -6.89 7.67 -3.52
N ILE A 123 -7.82 7.24 -2.71
CA ILE A 123 -8.04 7.78 -1.37
C ILE A 123 -7.52 6.78 -0.34
N PRO A 124 -6.37 7.02 0.31
CA PRO A 124 -5.89 6.15 1.38
C PRO A 124 -6.90 6.07 2.53
N LEU A 125 -7.17 4.85 3.03
CA LEU A 125 -8.13 4.59 4.11
C LEU A 125 -7.46 4.09 5.38
N ALA A 126 -6.48 3.18 5.23
CA ALA A 126 -5.75 2.56 6.33
C ALA A 126 -4.39 2.07 5.84
N ILE A 127 -3.55 1.62 6.76
CA ILE A 127 -2.31 0.92 6.44
C ILE A 127 -2.51 -0.56 6.69
N SER A 128 -2.14 -1.39 5.73
CA SER A 128 -2.13 -2.84 5.85
C SER A 128 -0.77 -3.45 5.51
N SER A 129 -0.72 -4.75 5.47
CA SER A 129 0.45 -5.52 5.07
C SER A 129 0.05 -6.89 4.55
N GLN A 130 1.05 -7.69 4.15
CA GLN A 130 0.85 -9.00 3.59
C GLN A 130 1.82 -9.99 4.23
N ILE A 131 1.34 -11.16 4.65
CA ILE A 131 2.18 -12.27 5.11
C ILE A 131 2.59 -13.17 3.95
N VAL A 132 3.72 -13.87 4.10
CA VAL A 132 4.06 -15.05 3.31
C VAL A 132 3.82 -16.28 4.17
N ALA A 133 2.67 -16.89 3.97
CA ALA A 133 2.23 -18.08 4.69
C ALA A 133 2.84 -19.35 4.09
N TYR A 134 2.97 -20.40 4.89
CA TYR A 134 3.43 -21.70 4.41
C TYR A 134 2.81 -22.86 5.21
N ASN A 135 2.74 -24.04 4.58
CA ASN A 135 2.31 -25.29 5.18
C ASN A 135 3.50 -26.28 5.13
N VAL A 136 4.40 -26.17 6.10
CA VAL A 136 5.58 -27.07 6.21
C VAL A 136 5.42 -27.93 7.47
N PRO A 137 5.20 -29.25 7.33
CA PRO A 137 5.02 -30.13 8.47
C PRO A 137 6.15 -30.03 9.49
N GLY A 138 5.80 -29.81 10.76
CA GLY A 138 6.77 -29.68 11.85
C GLY A 138 7.47 -28.32 11.97
N VAL A 139 7.13 -27.35 11.11
CA VAL A 139 7.74 -26.01 11.11
C VAL A 139 6.65 -24.95 11.25
N LEU A 140 6.40 -24.49 12.46
CA LEU A 140 5.44 -23.42 12.78
C LEU A 140 6.11 -22.09 13.13
N SER A 141 7.42 -22.09 13.41
CA SER A 141 8.19 -20.86 13.70
C SER A 141 8.39 -20.04 12.43
N HIS A 142 8.59 -18.73 12.61
CA HIS A 142 8.81 -17.82 11.48
C HIS A 142 10.09 -18.15 10.71
N LEU A 143 9.97 -18.86 9.57
CA LEU A 143 11.10 -19.09 8.68
C LEU A 143 11.61 -17.76 8.14
N LYS A 144 12.92 -17.55 8.19
CA LYS A 144 13.59 -16.40 7.57
C LYS A 144 13.65 -16.62 6.07
N LEU A 145 13.04 -15.69 5.32
CA LEU A 145 13.10 -15.68 3.85
C LEU A 145 13.51 -14.29 3.36
N THR A 146 14.28 -14.27 2.28
CA THR A 146 14.59 -13.03 1.55
C THR A 146 13.72 -12.93 0.31
N GLY A 147 13.48 -11.71 -0.19
CA GLY A 147 12.73 -11.54 -1.42
C GLY A 147 13.39 -12.22 -2.62
N LYS A 148 14.75 -12.29 -2.65
CA LYS A 148 15.47 -13.03 -3.69
C LYS A 148 15.23 -14.54 -3.63
N VAL A 149 15.17 -15.14 -2.43
CA VAL A 149 14.81 -16.56 -2.27
C VAL A 149 13.36 -16.79 -2.67
N LEU A 150 12.44 -15.90 -2.28
CA LEU A 150 11.03 -15.97 -2.72
C LEU A 150 10.90 -15.86 -4.25
N SER A 151 11.63 -14.93 -4.87
CA SER A 151 11.69 -14.82 -6.33
C SER A 151 12.13 -16.13 -6.99
N ALA A 152 13.20 -16.77 -6.49
CA ALA A 152 13.69 -18.04 -6.99
C ALA A 152 12.70 -19.20 -6.79
N ILE A 153 11.96 -19.21 -5.67
CA ILE A 153 10.89 -20.18 -5.41
C ILE A 153 9.76 -20.01 -6.44
N TYR A 154 9.22 -18.80 -6.59
CA TYR A 154 8.11 -18.53 -7.52
C TYR A 154 8.51 -18.66 -8.99
N GLN A 155 9.81 -18.62 -9.32
CA GLN A 155 10.34 -18.95 -10.66
C GLN A 155 10.65 -20.44 -10.83
N GLY A 156 10.38 -21.29 -9.84
CA GLY A 156 10.66 -22.74 -9.91
C GLY A 156 12.15 -23.12 -9.88
N GLN A 157 13.03 -22.19 -9.47
CA GLN A 157 14.47 -22.42 -9.34
C GLN A 157 14.82 -23.08 -7.99
N ILE A 158 14.05 -22.84 -6.95
CA ILE A 158 14.11 -23.51 -5.65
C ILE A 158 12.81 -24.30 -5.50
N THR A 159 12.89 -25.63 -5.48
CA THR A 159 11.73 -26.53 -5.56
C THR A 159 11.53 -27.40 -4.34
N LYS A 160 12.42 -27.32 -3.32
CA LYS A 160 12.33 -28.10 -2.08
C LYS A 160 12.60 -27.24 -0.87
N TRP A 161 11.90 -27.50 0.22
CA TRP A 161 12.04 -26.75 1.47
C TRP A 161 13.42 -26.88 2.12
N ASN A 162 14.09 -28.03 2.00
CA ASN A 162 15.44 -28.25 2.50
C ASN A 162 16.57 -27.77 1.56
N ALA A 163 16.24 -26.99 0.53
CA ALA A 163 17.27 -26.41 -0.35
C ALA A 163 18.25 -25.55 0.46
N SER A 164 19.53 -25.59 0.10
CA SER A 164 20.61 -24.90 0.84
C SER A 164 20.37 -23.40 0.99
N GLN A 165 19.73 -22.77 -0.01
CA GLN A 165 19.37 -21.34 0.02
C GLN A 165 18.35 -20.99 1.11
N ILE A 166 17.47 -21.92 1.49
CA ILE A 166 16.51 -21.75 2.59
C ILE A 166 17.17 -22.18 3.91
N ALA A 167 17.85 -23.33 3.92
CA ALA A 167 18.47 -23.90 5.11
C ALA A 167 19.53 -22.96 5.72
N SER A 168 20.36 -22.32 4.88
CA SER A 168 21.38 -21.37 5.34
C SER A 168 20.83 -20.12 6.04
N LEU A 169 19.59 -19.72 5.72
CA LEU A 169 18.91 -18.62 6.39
C LEU A 169 18.29 -19.05 7.73
N ASN A 170 18.13 -20.35 7.95
CA ASN A 170 17.41 -20.94 9.08
C ASN A 170 18.27 -21.97 9.83
N PRO A 171 19.46 -21.58 10.35
CA PRO A 171 20.32 -22.52 11.08
C PRO A 171 19.57 -23.05 12.31
N GLY A 172 19.67 -24.38 12.55
CA GLY A 172 18.99 -25.05 13.66
C GLY A 172 17.54 -25.47 13.38
N VAL A 173 16.96 -25.11 12.22
CA VAL A 173 15.65 -25.58 11.81
C VAL A 173 15.80 -26.82 10.93
N THR A 174 15.19 -27.95 11.32
CA THR A 174 15.12 -29.15 10.47
C THR A 174 14.05 -28.97 9.41
N LEU A 175 14.47 -28.70 8.18
CA LEU A 175 13.57 -28.54 7.04
C LEU A 175 13.36 -29.90 6.34
N PRO A 176 12.11 -30.31 6.08
CA PRO A 176 11.83 -31.56 5.40
C PRO A 176 12.18 -31.51 3.91
N SER A 177 12.59 -32.67 3.34
CA SER A 177 12.85 -32.79 1.91
C SER A 177 11.55 -32.99 1.11
N ILE A 178 10.62 -32.03 1.21
CA ILE A 178 9.36 -32.04 0.45
C ILE A 178 9.37 -30.97 -0.64
N PRO A 179 8.59 -31.17 -1.72
CA PRO A 179 8.43 -30.14 -2.74
C PRO A 179 7.84 -28.85 -2.18
N ILE A 180 8.23 -27.72 -2.77
CA ILE A 180 7.55 -26.45 -2.58
C ILE A 180 6.44 -26.34 -3.62
N VAL A 181 5.22 -26.03 -3.18
CA VAL A 181 4.07 -25.73 -4.04
C VAL A 181 3.73 -24.26 -3.89
N THR A 182 3.97 -23.47 -4.91
CA THR A 182 3.62 -22.05 -4.91
C THR A 182 2.14 -21.85 -5.16
N LEU A 183 1.48 -21.08 -4.31
CA LEU A 183 0.13 -20.61 -4.57
C LEU A 183 0.14 -19.15 -5.01
N HIS A 184 -0.69 -18.83 -6.00
CA HIS A 184 -0.86 -17.48 -6.49
C HIS A 184 -2.34 -17.16 -6.74
N ARG A 185 -2.68 -15.88 -6.82
CA ARG A 185 -4.04 -15.46 -7.11
C ARG A 185 -4.37 -15.68 -8.59
N ALA A 186 -5.50 -16.34 -8.83
CA ALA A 186 -6.07 -16.54 -10.16
C ALA A 186 -6.91 -15.33 -10.62
N ASP A 187 -7.41 -14.53 -9.66
CA ASP A 187 -8.12 -13.28 -9.90
C ASP A 187 -7.16 -12.07 -9.96
N SER A 188 -7.63 -10.94 -10.49
CA SER A 188 -6.87 -9.69 -10.52
C SER A 188 -6.82 -9.07 -9.11
N SER A 189 -5.66 -9.17 -8.47
CA SER A 189 -5.48 -8.99 -7.02
C SER A 189 -4.48 -7.90 -6.66
N GLY A 190 -4.85 -7.05 -5.71
CA GLY A 190 -3.89 -6.13 -5.10
C GLY A 190 -2.81 -6.85 -4.28
N ASP A 191 -3.14 -7.99 -3.65
CA ASP A 191 -2.12 -8.83 -3.00
C ASP A 191 -1.06 -9.31 -4.00
N THR A 192 -1.46 -9.67 -5.23
CA THR A 192 -0.51 -9.98 -6.31
C THR A 192 0.36 -8.76 -6.63
N PHE A 193 -0.24 -7.57 -6.72
CA PHE A 193 0.50 -6.32 -6.96
C PHE A 193 1.55 -6.07 -5.90
N LEU A 194 1.22 -6.18 -4.61
CA LEU A 194 2.12 -5.96 -3.49
C LEU A 194 3.28 -6.98 -3.49
N PHE A 195 2.94 -8.26 -3.59
CA PHE A 195 3.92 -9.34 -3.56
C PHE A 195 4.90 -9.26 -4.75
N THR A 196 4.38 -9.09 -5.96
CA THR A 196 5.23 -9.01 -7.16
C THR A 196 6.06 -7.74 -7.20
N GLN A 197 5.57 -6.63 -6.60
CA GLN A 197 6.37 -5.43 -6.41
C GLN A 197 7.52 -5.66 -5.42
N PHE A 198 7.31 -6.40 -4.33
CA PHE A 198 8.36 -6.80 -3.42
C PHE A 198 9.41 -7.67 -4.12
N LEU A 199 8.99 -8.68 -4.90
CA LEU A 199 9.89 -9.50 -5.69
C LEU A 199 10.69 -8.68 -6.70
N SER A 200 10.04 -7.73 -7.39
CA SER A 200 10.70 -6.84 -8.35
C SER A 200 11.77 -5.95 -7.71
N LYS A 201 11.52 -5.44 -6.50
CA LYS A 201 12.47 -4.58 -5.78
C LYS A 201 13.65 -5.36 -5.20
N THR A 202 13.44 -6.61 -4.81
CA THR A 202 14.45 -7.45 -4.17
C THR A 202 15.25 -8.31 -5.16
N ASP A 203 14.69 -8.55 -6.35
CA ASP A 203 15.33 -9.25 -7.47
C ASP A 203 15.09 -8.50 -8.79
N PRO A 204 15.67 -7.30 -8.95
CA PRO A 204 15.39 -6.45 -10.11
C PRO A 204 15.82 -7.05 -11.46
N SER A 205 16.90 -7.82 -11.51
CA SER A 205 17.37 -8.49 -12.74
C SER A 205 16.66 -9.81 -13.04
N GLY A 206 16.20 -10.51 -12.01
CA GLY A 206 15.46 -11.77 -12.15
C GLY A 206 13.97 -11.52 -12.36
N TRP A 207 13.24 -11.23 -11.27
CA TRP A 207 11.81 -10.99 -11.34
C TRP A 207 11.46 -9.65 -12.01
N GLY A 208 12.10 -8.57 -11.57
CA GLY A 208 11.77 -7.21 -12.02
C GLY A 208 11.87 -7.02 -13.54
N ALA A 209 12.95 -7.49 -14.14
CA ALA A 209 13.20 -7.35 -15.59
C ALA A 209 12.36 -8.32 -16.45
N LYS A 210 11.93 -9.47 -15.90
CA LYS A 210 11.28 -10.54 -16.67
C LYS A 210 9.76 -10.55 -16.51
N ILE A 211 9.26 -10.23 -15.32
CA ILE A 211 7.86 -10.42 -14.95
C ILE A 211 7.22 -9.08 -14.54
N ALA A 212 8.00 -8.22 -13.84
CA ALA A 212 7.56 -6.96 -13.24
C ALA A 212 6.48 -7.18 -12.16
N PHE A 213 5.59 -6.19 -11.98
CA PHE A 213 4.52 -6.26 -10.99
C PHE A 213 3.23 -5.65 -11.55
N ASN A 214 2.12 -6.26 -11.21
CA ASN A 214 0.77 -5.80 -11.53
C ASN A 214 -0.25 -6.58 -10.67
N THR A 215 -1.53 -6.22 -10.76
CA THR A 215 -2.65 -6.99 -10.17
C THR A 215 -2.82 -8.38 -10.80
N THR A 216 -2.30 -8.56 -12.01
CA THR A 216 -2.17 -9.84 -12.72
C THR A 216 -0.82 -9.87 -13.41
N VAL A 217 -0.08 -10.95 -13.26
CA VAL A 217 1.23 -11.16 -13.91
C VAL A 217 1.28 -12.52 -14.63
N PRO A 218 2.14 -12.67 -15.65
CA PRO A 218 2.40 -13.99 -16.25
C PRO A 218 3.23 -14.83 -15.26
N TRP A 219 2.55 -15.62 -14.43
CA TRP A 219 3.22 -16.47 -13.44
C TRP A 219 4.15 -17.47 -14.11
N PRO A 220 5.40 -17.60 -13.63
CA PRO A 220 6.32 -18.64 -14.11
C PRO A 220 5.75 -20.05 -13.87
N ALA A 221 6.12 -20.97 -14.74
CA ALA A 221 5.73 -22.38 -14.63
C ALA A 221 6.53 -23.09 -13.51
N ALA A 222 6.26 -22.76 -12.26
CA ALA A 222 6.82 -23.49 -11.12
C ALA A 222 6.12 -24.85 -10.97
N PRO A 223 6.84 -25.94 -10.64
CA PRO A 223 6.24 -27.26 -10.52
C PRO A 223 5.13 -27.31 -9.47
N GLY A 224 3.95 -27.77 -9.88
CA GLY A 224 2.80 -27.90 -8.98
C GLY A 224 2.14 -26.60 -8.55
N ALA A 225 2.47 -25.46 -9.17
CA ALA A 225 1.85 -24.17 -8.84
C ALA A 225 0.33 -24.22 -8.97
N LEU A 226 -0.37 -23.59 -8.01
CA LEU A 226 -1.83 -23.56 -7.93
C LEU A 226 -2.35 -22.12 -7.95
N GLY A 227 -3.45 -21.90 -8.66
CA GLY A 227 -4.17 -20.63 -8.67
C GLY A 227 -5.37 -20.67 -7.74
N GLU A 228 -5.50 -19.69 -6.84
CA GLU A 228 -6.58 -19.58 -5.87
C GLU A 228 -7.30 -18.23 -5.98
N THR A 229 -8.59 -18.20 -5.68
CA THR A 229 -9.38 -16.97 -5.74
C THR A 229 -9.53 -16.34 -4.36
N GLY A 230 -9.19 -15.07 -4.23
CA GLY A 230 -9.29 -14.30 -3.00
C GLY A 230 -8.35 -14.78 -1.89
N ASN A 231 -8.27 -14.01 -0.79
CA ASN A 231 -7.42 -14.37 0.35
C ASN A 231 -7.92 -15.63 1.07
N SER A 232 -9.23 -15.84 1.16
CA SER A 232 -9.81 -17.05 1.75
C SER A 232 -9.43 -18.31 0.97
N GLY A 233 -9.44 -18.23 -0.37
CA GLY A 233 -8.98 -19.32 -1.25
C GLY A 233 -7.49 -19.62 -1.04
N MET A 234 -6.65 -18.59 -0.97
CA MET A 234 -5.21 -18.74 -0.70
C MET A 234 -4.94 -19.47 0.63
N VAL A 235 -5.67 -19.13 1.70
CA VAL A 235 -5.56 -19.82 3.01
C VAL A 235 -6.05 -21.26 2.91
N ALA A 236 -7.21 -21.50 2.30
CA ALA A 236 -7.79 -22.85 2.18
C ALA A 236 -6.93 -23.77 1.32
N GLY A 237 -6.46 -23.29 0.15
CA GLY A 237 -5.58 -24.01 -0.74
C GLY A 237 -4.24 -24.34 -0.08
N CYS A 238 -3.66 -23.39 0.65
CA CYS A 238 -2.40 -23.64 1.37
C CYS A 238 -2.57 -24.64 2.52
N LYS A 239 -3.65 -24.58 3.28
CA LYS A 239 -4.00 -25.57 4.29
C LYS A 239 -4.07 -26.97 3.69
N ALA A 240 -4.70 -27.12 2.55
CA ALA A 240 -4.90 -28.40 1.88
C ALA A 240 -3.62 -28.98 1.24
N THR A 241 -2.57 -28.16 1.08
CA THR A 241 -1.39 -28.48 0.29
C THR A 241 -0.12 -28.52 1.15
N PRO A 242 0.32 -29.69 1.64
CA PRO A 242 1.62 -29.81 2.31
C PRO A 242 2.77 -29.31 1.39
N GLY A 243 3.66 -28.50 1.94
CA GLY A 243 4.73 -27.84 1.19
C GLY A 243 4.31 -26.55 0.50
N CYS A 244 3.09 -26.07 0.70
CA CYS A 244 2.61 -24.79 0.17
C CYS A 244 3.46 -23.61 0.66
N ILE A 245 3.61 -22.61 -0.24
CA ILE A 245 3.95 -21.23 0.08
C ILE A 245 2.97 -20.29 -0.61
N ALA A 246 2.43 -19.30 0.12
CA ALA A 246 1.37 -18.42 -0.36
C ALA A 246 1.55 -17.00 0.20
N TYR A 247 1.33 -15.96 -0.61
CA TYR A 247 1.15 -14.61 -0.10
C TYR A 247 -0.32 -14.40 0.27
N VAL A 248 -0.56 -13.79 1.42
CA VAL A 248 -1.92 -13.63 2.00
C VAL A 248 -2.01 -12.29 2.70
N GLY A 249 -3.09 -11.56 2.50
CA GLY A 249 -3.34 -10.30 3.17
C GLY A 249 -3.41 -10.45 4.70
N ILE A 250 -2.86 -9.48 5.42
CA ILE A 250 -2.71 -9.53 6.89
C ILE A 250 -4.06 -9.68 7.63
N SER A 251 -5.16 -9.24 7.06
CA SER A 251 -6.50 -9.40 7.63
C SER A 251 -6.92 -10.86 7.78
N TYR A 252 -6.25 -11.77 7.06
CA TYR A 252 -6.45 -13.22 7.16
C TYR A 252 -5.42 -13.94 8.04
N LEU A 253 -4.56 -13.22 8.76
CA LEU A 253 -3.55 -13.83 9.64
C LEU A 253 -4.16 -14.78 10.65
N THR A 254 -5.21 -14.36 11.35
CA THR A 254 -5.89 -15.21 12.34
C THR A 254 -6.44 -16.49 11.71
N GLN A 255 -7.05 -16.39 10.53
CA GLN A 255 -7.57 -17.54 9.80
C GLN A 255 -6.43 -18.46 9.32
N ALA A 256 -5.31 -17.93 8.87
CA ALA A 256 -4.14 -18.70 8.48
C ALA A 256 -3.55 -19.48 9.66
N LEU A 257 -3.41 -18.85 10.83
CA LEU A 257 -2.95 -19.51 12.06
C LEU A 257 -3.92 -20.59 12.54
N GLN A 258 -5.22 -20.33 12.50
CA GLN A 258 -6.26 -21.34 12.83
C GLN A 258 -6.25 -22.51 11.83
N ALA A 259 -5.82 -22.28 10.60
CA ALA A 259 -5.63 -23.31 9.59
C ALA A 259 -4.36 -24.15 9.82
N GLY A 260 -3.52 -23.80 10.80
CA GLY A 260 -2.26 -24.47 11.11
C GLY A 260 -1.08 -24.04 10.21
N LEU A 261 -1.20 -22.91 9.51
CA LEU A 261 -0.13 -22.37 8.67
C LEU A 261 0.90 -21.61 9.51
N GLY A 262 2.18 -21.74 9.15
CA GLY A 262 3.23 -20.82 9.57
C GLY A 262 3.28 -19.59 8.65
N TYR A 263 4.01 -18.55 9.05
CA TYR A 263 4.33 -17.43 8.17
C TYR A 263 5.77 -16.95 8.36
N ALA A 264 6.34 -16.40 7.30
CA ALA A 264 7.75 -16.07 7.24
C ALA A 264 8.08 -14.75 7.95
N SER A 265 9.29 -14.68 8.48
CA SER A 265 9.99 -13.44 8.80
C SER A 265 10.74 -12.99 7.53
N LEU A 266 10.44 -11.81 7.01
CA LEU A 266 10.98 -11.31 5.75
C LEU A 266 12.12 -10.34 5.95
N GLN A 267 13.17 -10.47 5.12
CA GLN A 267 14.30 -9.54 5.16
C GLN A 267 13.89 -8.19 4.59
N ASN A 268 14.05 -7.12 5.40
CA ASN A 268 13.85 -5.74 4.99
C ASN A 268 15.10 -5.14 4.30
N ALA A 269 15.00 -3.89 3.85
CA ALA A 269 16.11 -3.20 3.17
C ALA A 269 17.32 -2.90 4.07
N LYS A 270 17.20 -3.09 5.39
CA LYS A 270 18.31 -3.00 6.36
C LYS A 270 18.95 -4.37 6.67
N GLY A 271 18.52 -5.44 5.99
CA GLY A 271 19.01 -6.79 6.25
C GLY A 271 18.40 -7.45 7.50
N GLN A 272 17.47 -6.81 8.17
CA GLN A 272 16.78 -7.33 9.35
C GLN A 272 15.62 -8.24 8.93
N TYR A 273 15.33 -9.26 9.73
CA TYR A 273 14.21 -10.16 9.49
C TYR A 273 13.04 -9.77 10.39
N GLU A 274 11.96 -9.32 9.77
CA GLU A 274 10.79 -8.78 10.47
C GLU A 274 9.54 -9.62 10.20
N VAL A 275 8.65 -9.68 11.20
CA VAL A 275 7.28 -10.16 11.06
C VAL A 275 6.31 -8.97 11.09
N PRO A 276 5.11 -9.08 10.50
CA PRO A 276 4.17 -7.97 10.40
C PRO A 276 3.45 -7.73 11.73
N THR A 277 4.10 -7.02 12.63
CA THR A 277 3.50 -6.49 13.87
C THR A 277 2.98 -5.08 13.65
N ALA A 278 2.10 -4.60 14.53
CA ALA A 278 1.68 -3.20 14.52
C ALA A 278 2.87 -2.22 14.48
N ALA A 279 3.92 -2.51 15.25
CA ALA A 279 5.12 -1.68 15.32
C ALA A 279 5.93 -1.70 14.02
N SER A 280 6.19 -2.89 13.44
CA SER A 280 6.99 -3.01 12.21
C SER A 280 6.26 -2.46 10.98
N ILE A 281 4.93 -2.62 10.91
CA ILE A 281 4.08 -2.01 9.87
C ILE A 281 4.11 -0.49 9.99
N ALA A 282 3.89 0.04 11.19
CA ALA A 282 3.90 1.48 11.43
C ALA A 282 5.28 2.11 11.17
N ALA A 283 6.37 1.45 11.54
CA ALA A 283 7.74 1.91 11.28
C ALA A 283 8.01 2.06 9.77
N GLU A 284 7.62 1.06 8.97
CA GLU A 284 7.77 1.12 7.52
C GLU A 284 6.95 2.25 6.92
N ALA A 285 5.66 2.33 7.24
CA ALA A 285 4.77 3.38 6.73
C ALA A 285 5.25 4.79 7.11
N ALA A 286 5.73 4.99 8.34
CA ALA A 286 6.26 6.28 8.82
C ALA A 286 7.41 6.80 7.95
N SER A 287 8.25 5.93 7.39
CA SER A 287 9.38 6.29 6.54
C SER A 287 8.98 6.93 5.20
N PHE A 288 7.70 6.80 4.82
CA PHE A 288 7.14 7.33 3.58
C PHE A 288 6.23 8.55 3.75
N VAL A 289 5.85 8.92 4.98
CA VAL A 289 4.86 10.00 5.23
C VAL A 289 5.26 11.33 4.57
N SER A 290 6.54 11.72 4.64
CA SER A 290 7.03 12.95 4.01
C SER A 290 7.01 12.88 2.47
N LYS A 291 7.12 11.68 1.91
CA LYS A 291 7.19 11.39 0.47
C LYS A 291 5.82 11.11 -0.14
N THR A 292 4.79 10.85 0.66
CA THR A 292 3.44 10.58 0.17
C THR A 292 2.90 11.82 -0.56
N PRO A 293 2.62 11.72 -1.87
CA PRO A 293 2.09 12.83 -2.65
C PRO A 293 0.62 13.10 -2.30
N ALA A 294 0.12 14.27 -2.71
CA ALA A 294 -1.24 14.70 -2.38
C ALA A 294 -2.34 13.75 -2.91
N ASN A 295 -2.06 13.04 -3.99
CA ASN A 295 -2.97 12.04 -4.58
C ASN A 295 -2.86 10.65 -3.93
N GLY A 296 -2.04 10.47 -2.90
CA GLY A 296 -1.87 9.21 -2.18
C GLY A 296 -1.13 8.11 -2.93
N THR A 297 -0.74 8.31 -4.20
CA THR A 297 -0.12 7.27 -5.04
C THR A 297 1.34 7.05 -4.70
N ILE A 298 1.64 6.03 -3.90
CA ILE A 298 3.01 5.68 -3.50
C ILE A 298 3.12 4.21 -3.13
N SER A 299 4.29 3.62 -3.43
CA SER A 299 4.65 2.29 -2.93
C SER A 299 5.34 2.40 -1.57
N LEU A 300 4.84 1.70 -0.57
CA LEU A 300 5.49 1.56 0.74
C LEU A 300 6.34 0.28 0.84
N ILE A 301 6.44 -0.48 -0.25
CA ILE A 301 7.13 -1.77 -0.31
C ILE A 301 8.65 -1.59 -0.22
N TYR A 302 9.31 -2.36 0.68
CA TYR A 302 10.76 -2.47 0.81
C TYR A 302 11.44 -1.11 0.99
N GLY A 303 10.91 -0.33 1.93
CA GLY A 303 11.43 1.00 2.27
C GLY A 303 12.60 0.97 3.25
N PRO A 304 13.07 2.15 3.66
CA PRO A 304 14.33 2.30 4.38
C PRO A 304 14.21 2.16 5.90
N ALA A 305 13.05 1.81 6.46
CA ALA A 305 12.86 1.78 7.91
C ALA A 305 13.70 0.68 8.57
N SER A 306 14.40 1.02 9.66
CA SER A 306 14.95 0.02 10.58
C SER A 306 13.77 -0.59 11.36
N GLY A 307 13.74 -1.93 11.48
CA GLY A 307 12.63 -2.66 12.10
C GLY A 307 11.32 -2.60 11.31
N GLY A 308 11.32 -2.04 10.10
CA GLY A 308 10.16 -1.99 9.22
C GLY A 308 9.87 -3.33 8.53
N TYR A 309 8.61 -3.75 8.48
CA TYR A 309 8.19 -4.91 7.71
C TYR A 309 8.14 -4.59 6.21
N PRO A 310 8.69 -5.41 5.32
CA PRO A 310 8.97 -4.97 3.94
C PRO A 310 7.76 -4.97 2.99
N ILE A 311 6.62 -5.57 3.35
CA ILE A 311 5.42 -5.58 2.51
C ILE A 311 4.28 -4.85 3.25
N VAL A 312 4.27 -3.53 3.11
CA VAL A 312 3.28 -2.62 3.69
C VAL A 312 2.68 -1.76 2.58
N ASN A 313 1.41 -1.40 2.68
CA ASN A 313 0.71 -0.57 1.71
C ASN A 313 -0.33 0.32 2.38
N TYR A 314 -0.78 1.36 1.65
CA TYR A 314 -2.08 1.95 1.92
C TYR A 314 -3.17 1.12 1.26
N GLU A 315 -4.28 0.95 1.97
CA GLU A 315 -5.55 0.51 1.40
C GLU A 315 -6.27 1.71 0.81
N TYR A 316 -6.83 1.55 -0.38
CA TYR A 316 -7.43 2.64 -1.13
C TYR A 316 -8.92 2.45 -1.38
N ALA A 317 -9.67 3.55 -1.26
CA ALA A 317 -10.92 3.73 -1.99
C ALA A 317 -10.58 4.36 -3.35
N ILE A 318 -11.03 3.73 -4.41
CA ILE A 318 -10.97 4.24 -5.78
C ILE A 318 -12.34 4.83 -6.09
N VAL A 319 -12.41 6.16 -6.24
CA VAL A 319 -13.68 6.89 -6.34
C VAL A 319 -13.58 8.00 -7.37
N SER A 320 -14.60 8.12 -8.24
CA SER A 320 -14.74 9.29 -9.09
C SER A 320 -15.18 10.50 -8.27
N THR A 321 -14.58 11.66 -8.51
CA THR A 321 -15.01 12.91 -7.90
C THR A 321 -16.35 13.41 -8.44
N HIS A 322 -16.77 12.95 -9.62
CA HIS A 322 -18.06 13.27 -10.21
C HIS A 322 -19.03 12.09 -10.06
N GLN A 323 -20.06 12.27 -9.25
CA GLN A 323 -21.06 11.25 -8.98
C GLN A 323 -22.35 11.53 -9.76
N SER A 324 -23.15 10.48 -9.99
CA SER A 324 -24.42 10.59 -10.71
C SER A 324 -25.46 11.49 -10.01
N SER A 325 -25.32 11.71 -8.71
CA SER A 325 -26.18 12.60 -7.93
C SER A 325 -25.48 13.13 -6.68
N SER A 326 -25.91 14.29 -6.21
CA SER A 326 -25.43 14.86 -4.95
C SER A 326 -25.79 13.98 -3.73
N THR A 327 -26.83 13.18 -3.81
CA THR A 327 -27.21 12.18 -2.80
C THR A 327 -26.16 11.08 -2.70
N THR A 328 -25.76 10.52 -3.84
CA THR A 328 -24.69 9.52 -3.92
C THR A 328 -23.36 10.09 -3.41
N ALA A 329 -22.98 11.29 -3.88
CA ALA A 329 -21.75 11.96 -3.43
C ALA A 329 -21.71 12.13 -1.91
N LYS A 330 -22.81 12.60 -1.30
CA LYS A 330 -22.91 12.77 0.17
C LYS A 330 -22.82 11.43 0.92
N GLY A 331 -23.45 10.38 0.39
CA GLY A 331 -23.37 9.03 0.97
C GLY A 331 -21.96 8.50 0.99
N ILE A 332 -21.24 8.63 -0.12
CA ILE A 332 -19.83 8.20 -0.26
C ILE A 332 -18.93 9.01 0.70
N ARG A 333 -19.04 10.36 0.69
CA ARG A 333 -18.26 11.21 1.59
C ARG A 333 -18.45 10.82 3.04
N SER A 334 -19.71 10.72 3.48
CA SER A 334 -20.05 10.34 4.85
C SER A 334 -19.41 9.02 5.26
N LEU A 335 -19.53 7.97 4.42
CA LEU A 335 -18.93 6.67 4.72
C LEU A 335 -17.41 6.73 4.81
N LEU A 336 -16.75 7.41 3.87
CA LEU A 336 -15.29 7.51 3.84
C LEU A 336 -14.74 8.41 4.96
N GLU A 337 -15.41 9.53 5.29
CA GLU A 337 -15.07 10.35 6.46
C GLU A 337 -15.20 9.56 7.76
N TRP A 338 -16.27 8.76 7.89
CA TRP A 338 -16.46 7.88 9.04
C TRP A 338 -15.36 6.82 9.12
N ALA A 339 -15.02 6.20 7.98
CA ALA A 339 -14.04 5.11 7.89
C ALA A 339 -12.64 5.54 8.33
N ILE A 340 -12.18 6.74 7.91
CA ILE A 340 -10.83 7.24 8.26
C ILE A 340 -10.78 8.01 9.58
N ASN A 341 -11.91 8.26 10.24
CA ASN A 341 -11.95 9.02 11.49
C ASN A 341 -11.36 8.21 12.64
N PRO A 342 -10.33 8.73 13.37
CA PRO A 342 -9.65 8.00 14.46
C PRO A 342 -10.55 7.61 15.63
N LYS A 343 -11.70 8.27 15.80
CA LYS A 343 -12.67 7.97 16.86
C LYS A 343 -13.79 7.05 16.40
N LEU A 344 -13.83 6.70 15.09
CA LEU A 344 -14.87 5.91 14.45
C LEU A 344 -14.24 4.73 13.71
N GLY A 345 -14.29 4.69 12.39
CA GLY A 345 -13.81 3.55 11.59
C GLY A 345 -12.30 3.29 11.70
N ALA A 346 -11.48 4.32 11.90
CA ALA A 346 -10.04 4.15 12.12
C ALA A 346 -9.66 3.94 13.61
N ALA A 347 -10.63 3.74 14.48
CA ALA A 347 -10.35 3.39 15.87
C ALA A 347 -9.73 1.99 15.98
N THR A 348 -8.89 1.80 16.99
CA THR A 348 -8.22 0.52 17.27
C THR A 348 -9.21 -0.64 17.39
N THR A 349 -10.43 -0.39 17.89
CA THR A 349 -11.50 -1.38 18.00
C THR A 349 -11.91 -2.02 16.67
N TYR A 350 -11.69 -1.35 15.53
CA TYR A 350 -11.89 -1.90 14.19
C TYR A 350 -10.58 -2.41 13.60
N LEU A 351 -9.56 -1.55 13.55
CA LEU A 351 -8.32 -1.84 12.83
C LEU A 351 -7.56 -3.03 13.41
N SER A 352 -7.52 -3.18 14.74
CA SER A 352 -6.80 -4.30 15.37
C SER A 352 -7.40 -5.68 15.07
N GLN A 353 -8.72 -5.75 14.77
CA GLN A 353 -9.36 -7.03 14.43
C GLN A 353 -8.86 -7.60 13.10
N VAL A 354 -8.34 -6.74 12.22
CA VAL A 354 -7.80 -7.10 10.90
C VAL A 354 -6.29 -6.83 10.78
N ASN A 355 -5.63 -6.52 11.89
CA ASN A 355 -4.19 -6.18 11.97
C ASN A 355 -3.76 -4.96 11.14
N PHE A 356 -4.68 -4.02 10.89
CA PHE A 356 -4.39 -2.78 10.19
C PHE A 356 -3.94 -1.68 11.15
N GLN A 357 -3.33 -0.61 10.57
CA GLN A 357 -2.91 0.57 11.30
C GLN A 357 -3.63 1.82 10.76
N PRO A 358 -3.87 2.84 11.61
CA PRO A 358 -4.47 4.09 11.16
C PRO A 358 -3.51 4.84 10.24
N LEU A 359 -4.06 5.70 9.39
CA LEU A 359 -3.28 6.62 8.58
C LEU A 359 -2.51 7.60 9.47
N PRO A 360 -1.24 7.94 9.13
CA PRO A 360 -0.56 9.07 9.73
C PRO A 360 -1.35 10.37 9.46
N SER A 361 -1.38 11.30 10.41
CA SER A 361 -2.20 12.52 10.36
C SER A 361 -2.04 13.35 9.06
N LYS A 362 -0.82 13.41 8.49
CA LYS A 362 -0.58 14.06 7.20
C LYS A 362 -1.32 13.37 6.06
N VAL A 363 -1.29 12.04 6.03
CA VAL A 363 -1.96 11.25 4.98
C VAL A 363 -3.47 11.27 5.16
N GLU A 364 -3.95 11.16 6.40
CA GLU A 364 -5.36 11.34 6.77
C GLU A 364 -5.89 12.69 6.25
N ALA A 365 -5.18 13.80 6.53
CA ALA A 365 -5.57 15.12 6.03
C ALA A 365 -5.59 15.22 4.49
N GLN A 366 -4.73 14.48 3.80
CA GLN A 366 -4.76 14.37 2.33
C GLN A 366 -6.00 13.59 1.86
N SER A 367 -6.32 12.47 2.52
CA SER A 367 -7.52 11.67 2.23
C SER A 367 -8.79 12.50 2.45
N VAL A 368 -8.89 13.26 3.55
CA VAL A 368 -10.01 14.19 3.81
C VAL A 368 -10.20 15.16 2.64
N LYS A 369 -9.13 15.78 2.14
CA LYS A 369 -9.23 16.70 0.99
C LYS A 369 -9.77 16.04 -0.26
N GLN A 370 -9.34 14.80 -0.53
CA GLN A 370 -9.83 14.04 -1.68
C GLN A 370 -11.31 13.64 -1.48
N ILE A 371 -11.70 13.20 -0.28
CA ILE A 371 -13.10 12.87 0.04
C ILE A 371 -14.00 14.10 -0.16
N LEU A 372 -13.60 15.27 0.34
CA LEU A 372 -14.37 16.50 0.19
C LEU A 372 -14.48 17.00 -1.26
N SER A 373 -13.67 16.51 -2.18
CA SER A 373 -13.77 16.83 -3.62
C SER A 373 -14.80 16.00 -4.37
N ILE A 374 -15.40 14.99 -3.75
CA ILE A 374 -16.45 14.16 -4.34
C ILE A 374 -17.75 15.00 -4.40
N SER A 375 -18.33 15.17 -5.59
CA SER A 375 -19.48 16.06 -5.84
C SER A 375 -20.55 15.41 -6.72
#